data_6cc1c28db60ff4890a0c4e19eec8e39e
#
_entry.id   6cc1c28db60ff4890a0c4e19eec8e39e
#
_cell.length_a   1.000
_cell.length_b   1.000
_cell.length_c   1.000
_cell.angle_alpha   90.00
_cell.angle_beta   90.00
_cell.angle_gamma   90.00
#
_symmetry.space_group_name_H-M   'P 1'
#
loop_
_entity.id
_entity.type
_entity.pdbx_description
1 polymer ?
#
loop_
_entity_poly.entity_id
_entity_poly.type
_entity_poly.pdbx_seq_one_letter_code
_entity_poly.pdbx_strand_id
1 'polypeptide(L)'
;LVDADFLETESFMKNNHVERTSGEEMASLLARLERHIGSWLENDDLNSINGRRTEILKACLIAGENDRGLFHLTVPTGGGKTIASLAFALKHAVRHQMEHIIYVIPYTSIIEQNAQVFREILGQDNVLENHCNVDYGDSEELKPMQLASENWDKPVIVTTNVQFFESLFASRSSKCRKIHNIANSVVIFDEAQMLPLEYLKPCIAMMENLMDFYRTSIVLCTATQPALDSIFDQHRRYIELCPNINEQFKFFKRVIYENLGIIEFDTLIERLKTEKRALCIVNTKKCAQQLYEQLSGDGVYHLSTSMYPKHRKKILAQ
;
A
#
# COMPACT_ATOMS: atom_id res chain seq x y z
N LEU A 1 3.97 0.20 27.43
CA LEU A 1 3.48 -0.57 28.59
C LEU A 1 2.71 -1.82 28.19
N VAL A 2 1.63 -1.69 27.37
CA VAL A 2 0.80 -2.86 26.99
C VAL A 2 1.63 -3.95 26.33
N ASP A 3 2.43 -3.62 25.32
CA ASP A 3 3.24 -4.63 24.63
C ASP A 3 4.35 -5.20 25.51
N ALA A 4 4.96 -4.39 26.37
CA ALA A 4 5.96 -4.84 27.33
C ALA A 4 5.41 -5.89 28.31
N ASP A 5 4.18 -5.72 28.79
CA ASP A 5 3.49 -6.67 29.67
C ASP A 5 3.26 -8.01 28.94
N PHE A 6 2.81 -7.96 27.67
CA PHE A 6 2.65 -9.15 26.85
C PHE A 6 3.99 -9.87 26.58
N LEU A 7 5.04 -9.13 26.25
CA LEU A 7 6.37 -9.69 25.94
C LEU A 7 6.99 -10.34 27.20
N GLU A 8 6.86 -9.71 28.37
CA GLU A 8 7.35 -10.26 29.60
C GLU A 8 6.60 -11.54 30.01
N THR A 9 5.26 -11.52 29.88
CA THR A 9 4.43 -12.71 30.13
C THR A 9 4.82 -13.86 29.19
N GLU A 10 5.02 -13.58 27.91
CA GLU A 10 5.46 -14.56 26.93
C GLU A 10 6.84 -15.14 27.27
N SER A 11 7.78 -14.27 27.62
CA SER A 11 9.14 -14.68 28.03
C SER A 11 9.09 -15.59 29.26
N PHE A 12 8.30 -15.22 30.28
CA PHE A 12 8.10 -16.03 31.48
C PHE A 12 7.51 -17.41 31.15
N MET A 13 6.45 -17.47 30.33
CA MET A 13 5.77 -18.73 29.98
C MET A 13 6.62 -19.65 29.12
N LYS A 14 7.54 -19.11 28.32
CA LYS A 14 8.44 -19.87 27.42
C LYS A 14 9.85 -20.08 28.01
N ASN A 15 10.04 -19.86 29.31
CA ASN A 15 11.34 -20.00 29.99
C ASN A 15 12.48 -19.21 29.29
N ASN A 16 12.20 -17.98 28.85
CA ASN A 16 13.12 -17.10 28.12
C ASN A 16 13.56 -17.60 26.73
N HIS A 17 12.89 -18.59 26.16
CA HIS A 17 13.15 -19.09 24.80
C HIS A 17 12.17 -18.48 23.77
N VAL A 18 12.20 -17.15 23.59
CA VAL A 18 11.41 -16.49 22.55
C VAL A 18 12.36 -15.90 21.52
N GLU A 19 12.39 -16.50 20.34
CA GLU A 19 13.14 -15.98 19.21
C GLU A 19 12.28 -14.94 18.47
N ARG A 20 12.49 -13.66 18.78
CA ARG A 20 11.99 -12.52 17.98
C ARG A 20 13.16 -11.92 17.23
N THR A 21 13.01 -11.76 15.91
CA THR A 21 14.01 -11.10 15.07
C THR A 21 13.47 -9.76 14.64
N SER A 22 14.08 -8.66 15.06
CA SER A 22 13.68 -7.29 14.74
C SER A 22 13.93 -6.87 13.28
N GLY A 23 14.68 -7.65 12.53
CA GLY A 23 15.10 -7.31 11.16
C GLY A 23 16.35 -6.44 11.11
N GLU A 24 16.66 -5.93 9.91
CA GLU A 24 17.84 -5.09 9.66
C GLU A 24 17.54 -3.60 9.88
N GLU A 25 18.59 -2.83 10.12
CA GLU A 25 18.48 -1.35 10.23
C GLU A 25 18.08 -0.70 8.89
N MET A 26 17.39 0.44 8.95
CA MET A 26 16.94 1.18 7.77
C MET A 26 18.06 1.53 6.79
N ALA A 27 19.27 1.79 7.28
CA ALA A 27 20.44 2.07 6.43
C ALA A 27 20.84 0.87 5.56
N SER A 28 20.79 -0.35 6.12
CA SER A 28 21.03 -1.59 5.37
C SER A 28 19.97 -1.83 4.31
N LEU A 29 18.70 -1.58 4.65
CA LEU A 29 17.58 -1.71 3.73
C LEU A 29 17.65 -0.69 2.59
N LEU A 30 18.03 0.55 2.89
CA LEU A 30 18.27 1.58 1.87
C LEU A 30 19.38 1.13 0.91
N ALA A 31 20.51 0.63 1.42
CA ALA A 31 21.60 0.15 0.58
C ALA A 31 21.19 -1.03 -0.33
N ARG A 32 20.29 -1.92 0.15
CA ARG A 32 19.69 -2.98 -0.69
C ARG A 32 18.84 -2.41 -1.81
N LEU A 33 17.98 -1.44 -1.50
CA LEU A 33 17.17 -0.78 -2.51
C LEU A 33 18.03 -0.03 -3.53
N GLU A 34 19.02 0.75 -3.09
CA GLU A 34 19.92 1.52 -3.98
C GLU A 34 20.67 0.59 -4.95
N ARG A 35 21.10 -0.57 -4.48
CA ARG A 35 21.70 -1.59 -5.35
C ARG A 35 20.71 -2.13 -6.38
N HIS A 36 19.47 -2.37 -5.98
CA HIS A 36 18.42 -2.87 -6.87
C HIS A 36 18.06 -1.87 -7.97
N ILE A 37 17.96 -0.59 -7.62
CA ILE A 37 17.55 0.47 -8.55
C ILE A 37 18.72 1.13 -9.29
N GLY A 38 19.96 0.78 -8.98
CA GLY A 38 21.17 1.46 -9.48
C GLY A 38 21.19 1.63 -11.00
N SER A 39 20.92 0.56 -11.74
CA SER A 39 20.84 0.60 -13.21
C SER A 39 19.67 1.42 -13.75
N TRP A 40 18.59 1.57 -12.97
CA TRP A 40 17.44 2.38 -13.40
C TRP A 40 17.75 3.87 -13.35
N LEU A 41 18.55 4.28 -12.37
CA LEU A 41 18.94 5.69 -12.18
C LEU A 41 19.82 6.26 -13.30
N GLU A 42 20.37 5.41 -14.18
CA GLU A 42 21.13 5.82 -15.34
C GLU A 42 20.27 6.22 -16.54
N ASN A 43 18.95 5.96 -16.50
CA ASN A 43 18.04 6.25 -17.61
C ASN A 43 17.47 7.66 -17.50
N ASP A 44 17.99 8.59 -18.33
CA ASP A 44 17.55 9.99 -18.37
C ASP A 44 16.66 10.32 -19.59
N ASP A 45 16.25 9.30 -20.40
CA ASP A 45 15.38 9.53 -21.55
C ASP A 45 13.92 9.78 -21.13
N LEU A 46 13.56 11.03 -20.95
CA LEU A 46 12.22 11.45 -20.57
C LEU A 46 11.12 11.16 -21.62
N ASN A 47 11.48 10.69 -22.80
CA ASN A 47 10.52 10.22 -23.80
C ASN A 47 10.19 8.73 -23.64
N SER A 48 10.89 8.04 -22.76
CA SER A 48 10.62 6.64 -22.41
C SER A 48 9.86 6.49 -21.08
N ILE A 49 9.10 5.39 -20.95
CA ILE A 49 8.40 5.06 -19.71
C ILE A 49 9.39 4.90 -18.55
N ASN A 50 10.54 4.27 -18.82
CA ASN A 50 11.54 4.03 -17.79
C ASN A 50 12.24 5.33 -17.36
N GLY A 51 12.53 6.24 -18.29
CA GLY A 51 13.10 7.54 -17.94
C GLY A 51 12.14 8.39 -17.11
N ARG A 52 10.84 8.39 -17.42
CA ARG A 52 9.83 9.07 -16.58
C ARG A 52 9.72 8.46 -15.17
N ARG A 53 9.78 7.13 -15.07
CA ARG A 53 9.84 6.44 -13.77
C ARG A 53 11.09 6.81 -12.99
N THR A 54 12.22 6.92 -13.67
CA THR A 54 13.49 7.34 -13.08
C THR A 54 13.43 8.78 -12.58
N GLU A 55 12.82 9.70 -13.32
CA GLU A 55 12.63 11.08 -12.88
C GLU A 55 11.84 11.15 -11.56
N ILE A 56 10.73 10.41 -11.46
CA ILE A 56 9.92 10.32 -10.24
C ILE A 56 10.72 9.69 -9.10
N LEU A 57 11.43 8.61 -9.36
CA LEU A 57 12.25 7.91 -8.37
C LEU A 57 13.37 8.80 -7.81
N LYS A 58 14.10 9.52 -8.68
CA LYS A 58 15.13 10.48 -8.27
C LYS A 58 14.55 11.59 -7.40
N ALA A 59 13.40 12.16 -7.79
CA ALA A 59 12.73 13.18 -7.00
C ALA A 59 12.33 12.68 -5.61
N CYS A 60 11.81 11.46 -5.50
CA CYS A 60 11.47 10.81 -4.24
C CYS A 60 12.71 10.59 -3.34
N LEU A 61 13.84 10.14 -3.90
CA LEU A 61 15.09 9.98 -3.15
C LEU A 61 15.62 11.33 -2.61
N ILE A 62 15.58 12.39 -3.43
CA ILE A 62 15.99 13.73 -3.00
C ILE A 62 15.06 14.25 -1.91
N ALA A 63 13.76 14.08 -2.09
CA ALA A 63 12.76 14.54 -1.13
C ALA A 63 12.82 13.82 0.23
N GLY A 64 13.43 12.63 0.30
CA GLY A 64 13.70 11.93 1.55
C GLY A 64 14.53 12.72 2.56
N GLU A 65 15.28 13.74 2.14
CA GLU A 65 16.04 14.65 3.01
C GLU A 65 15.19 15.79 3.63
N ASN A 66 13.94 15.99 3.19
CA ASN A 66 13.05 17.00 3.75
C ASN A 66 12.71 16.73 5.21
N ASP A 67 12.26 17.77 5.92
CA ASP A 67 11.78 17.64 7.29
C ASP A 67 10.53 16.74 7.35
N ARG A 68 10.30 16.15 8.53
CA ARG A 68 9.12 15.30 8.81
C ARG A 68 7.82 16.06 8.59
N GLY A 69 6.80 15.36 8.09
CA GLY A 69 5.49 15.97 7.88
C GLY A 69 4.59 15.18 6.95
N LEU A 70 3.76 15.92 6.22
CA LEU A 70 2.81 15.40 5.26
C LEU A 70 3.38 15.50 3.83
N PHE A 71 3.33 14.39 3.11
CA PHE A 71 3.79 14.29 1.74
C PHE A 71 2.69 13.73 0.84
N HIS A 72 2.64 14.20 -0.39
CA HIS A 72 1.82 13.64 -1.44
C HIS A 72 2.70 13.03 -2.52
N LEU A 73 2.28 11.90 -3.06
CA LEU A 73 2.90 11.29 -4.22
C LEU A 73 1.82 11.04 -5.29
N THR A 74 1.61 12.03 -6.14
CA THR A 74 0.59 12.02 -7.17
C THR A 74 1.18 11.49 -8.49
N VAL A 75 1.13 10.17 -8.67
CA VAL A 75 1.76 9.49 -9.80
C VAL A 75 0.72 8.73 -10.61
N PRO A 76 0.65 8.94 -11.94
CA PRO A 76 -0.26 8.21 -12.81
C PRO A 76 0.01 6.71 -12.80
N THR A 77 -1.03 5.92 -13.09
CA THR A 77 -0.92 4.45 -13.17
C THR A 77 0.19 4.04 -14.14
N GLY A 78 1.09 3.20 -13.66
CA GLY A 78 2.26 2.74 -14.41
C GLY A 78 3.51 3.63 -14.24
N GLY A 79 3.45 4.73 -13.49
CA GLY A 79 4.57 5.63 -13.24
C GLY A 79 5.57 5.16 -12.17
N GLY A 80 5.43 3.94 -11.63
CA GLY A 80 6.41 3.37 -10.68
C GLY A 80 6.18 3.78 -9.21
N LYS A 81 4.96 4.14 -8.83
CA LYS A 81 4.57 4.64 -7.50
C LYS A 81 5.10 3.79 -6.33
N THR A 82 4.99 2.46 -6.40
CA THR A 82 5.35 1.54 -5.31
C THR A 82 6.84 1.63 -4.93
N ILE A 83 7.73 1.61 -5.92
CA ILE A 83 9.18 1.70 -5.67
C ILE A 83 9.59 3.13 -5.31
N ALA A 84 8.99 4.13 -5.94
CA ALA A 84 9.28 5.53 -5.64
C ALA A 84 8.89 5.92 -4.20
N SER A 85 7.72 5.47 -3.72
CA SER A 85 7.30 5.70 -2.34
C SER A 85 8.17 4.95 -1.33
N LEU A 86 8.57 3.70 -1.62
CA LEU A 86 9.50 2.94 -0.79
C LEU A 86 10.88 3.63 -0.72
N ALA A 87 11.38 4.14 -1.85
CA ALA A 87 12.66 4.84 -1.93
C ALA A 87 12.64 6.13 -1.10
N PHE A 88 11.59 6.93 -1.21
CA PHE A 88 11.36 8.06 -0.33
C PHE A 88 11.38 7.65 1.13
N ALA A 89 10.58 6.64 1.49
CA ALA A 89 10.40 6.23 2.88
C ALA A 89 11.68 5.72 3.53
N LEU A 90 12.46 4.89 2.82
CA LEU A 90 13.75 4.40 3.32
C LEU A 90 14.77 5.55 3.50
N LYS A 91 14.87 6.44 2.51
CA LYS A 91 15.77 7.60 2.59
C LYS A 91 15.38 8.52 3.74
N HIS A 92 14.07 8.77 3.91
CA HIS A 92 13.51 9.60 4.96
C HIS A 92 13.68 8.97 6.36
N ALA A 93 13.46 7.65 6.47
CA ALA A 93 13.67 6.92 7.71
C ALA A 93 15.12 6.96 8.17
N VAL A 94 16.08 6.78 7.27
CA VAL A 94 17.52 6.91 7.57
C VAL A 94 17.85 8.32 8.04
N ARG A 95 17.38 9.36 7.31
CA ARG A 95 17.64 10.77 7.63
C ARG A 95 17.13 11.16 9.00
N HIS A 96 15.98 10.64 9.42
CA HIS A 96 15.30 11.02 10.65
C HIS A 96 15.38 9.96 11.77
N GLN A 97 16.19 8.91 11.59
CA GLN A 97 16.36 7.81 12.56
C GLN A 97 15.00 7.19 12.93
N MET A 98 14.15 6.96 11.92
CA MET A 98 12.88 6.27 12.09
C MET A 98 13.10 4.75 12.02
N GLU A 99 12.27 3.99 12.74
CA GLU A 99 12.48 2.57 12.95
C GLU A 99 11.62 1.70 12.04
N HIS A 100 10.48 2.23 11.58
CA HIS A 100 9.51 1.46 10.81
C HIS A 100 9.02 2.20 9.58
N ILE A 101 8.72 1.43 8.53
CA ILE A 101 7.95 1.85 7.36
C ILE A 101 6.67 1.05 7.32
N ILE A 102 5.51 1.71 7.34
CA ILE A 102 4.20 1.06 7.33
C ILE A 102 3.50 1.38 6.02
N TYR A 103 3.35 0.37 5.17
CA TYR A 103 2.72 0.49 3.86
C TYR A 103 1.27 0.02 3.95
N VAL A 104 0.35 0.96 3.87
CA VAL A 104 -1.09 0.73 4.07
C VAL A 104 -1.80 0.69 2.73
N ILE A 105 -2.46 -0.43 2.42
CA ILE A 105 -3.10 -0.71 1.13
C ILE A 105 -4.59 -1.01 1.35
N PRO A 106 -5.50 -0.51 0.49
CA PRO A 106 -6.93 -0.72 0.70
C PRO A 106 -7.41 -2.15 0.43
N TYR A 107 -6.70 -2.92 -0.40
CA TYR A 107 -7.15 -4.23 -0.88
C TYR A 107 -6.16 -5.35 -0.56
N THR A 108 -6.66 -6.43 0.06
CA THR A 108 -5.83 -7.60 0.43
C THR A 108 -5.19 -8.30 -0.78
N SER A 109 -5.85 -8.28 -1.95
CA SER A 109 -5.30 -8.91 -3.17
C SER A 109 -4.04 -8.25 -3.72
N ILE A 110 -3.81 -6.96 -3.39
CA ILE A 110 -2.62 -6.21 -3.82
C ILE A 110 -1.52 -6.28 -2.77
N ILE A 111 -1.87 -6.56 -1.51
CA ILE A 111 -0.90 -6.65 -0.41
C ILE A 111 0.11 -7.76 -0.69
N GLU A 112 -0.34 -8.97 -1.02
CA GLU A 112 0.53 -10.11 -1.33
C GLU A 112 1.58 -9.73 -2.41
N GLN A 113 1.13 -9.05 -3.48
CA GLN A 113 2.01 -8.63 -4.57
C GLN A 113 3.03 -7.58 -4.13
N ASN A 114 2.61 -6.54 -3.41
CA ASN A 114 3.53 -5.49 -2.95
C ASN A 114 4.49 -6.03 -1.88
N ALA A 115 4.00 -6.84 -0.95
CA ALA A 115 4.84 -7.49 0.06
C ALA A 115 5.90 -8.40 -0.61
N GLN A 116 5.53 -9.13 -1.66
CA GLN A 116 6.47 -9.96 -2.41
C GLN A 116 7.57 -9.11 -3.07
N VAL A 117 7.21 -8.03 -3.75
CA VAL A 117 8.18 -7.09 -4.35
C VAL A 117 9.14 -6.53 -3.28
N PHE A 118 8.61 -6.14 -2.12
CA PHE A 118 9.45 -5.63 -1.04
C PHE A 118 10.37 -6.70 -0.47
N ARG A 119 9.91 -7.95 -0.30
CA ARG A 119 10.73 -9.09 0.13
C ARG A 119 11.87 -9.40 -0.84
N GLU A 120 11.61 -9.32 -2.14
CA GLU A 120 12.63 -9.53 -3.17
C GLU A 120 13.75 -8.48 -3.11
N ILE A 121 13.41 -7.25 -2.76
CA ILE A 121 14.37 -6.14 -2.67
C ILE A 121 15.07 -6.12 -1.31
N LEU A 122 14.29 -6.22 -0.23
CA LEU A 122 14.77 -5.96 1.13
C LEU A 122 15.13 -7.22 1.91
N GLY A 123 14.71 -8.40 1.45
CA GLY A 123 14.86 -9.67 2.15
C GLY A 123 13.60 -10.09 2.91
N GLN A 124 13.40 -11.40 3.02
CA GLN A 124 12.18 -12.02 3.59
C GLN A 124 11.96 -11.62 5.05
N ASP A 125 13.01 -11.57 5.84
CA ASP A 125 12.94 -11.33 7.29
C ASP A 125 12.61 -9.87 7.66
N ASN A 126 12.71 -8.96 6.70
CA ASN A 126 12.53 -7.53 6.91
C ASN A 126 11.12 -7.03 6.59
N VAL A 127 10.28 -7.86 5.97
CA VAL A 127 8.95 -7.47 5.48
C VAL A 127 7.87 -8.32 6.10
N LEU A 128 7.08 -7.71 6.96
CA LEU A 128 5.89 -8.31 7.55
C LEU A 128 4.66 -7.99 6.72
N GLU A 129 3.91 -9.02 6.33
CA GLU A 129 2.59 -8.89 5.75
C GLU A 129 1.55 -9.16 6.83
N ASN A 130 0.63 -8.22 7.09
CA ASN A 130 -0.38 -8.38 8.15
C ASN A 130 -1.77 -7.91 7.70
N HIS A 131 -2.65 -8.86 7.43
CA HIS A 131 -4.06 -8.65 7.12
C HIS A 131 -4.90 -9.88 7.51
N CYS A 132 -6.23 -9.78 7.43
CA CYS A 132 -7.16 -10.81 7.92
C CYS A 132 -7.06 -12.17 7.20
N ASN A 133 -6.44 -12.24 6.02
CA ASN A 133 -6.33 -13.48 5.22
C ASN A 133 -4.94 -14.11 5.29
N VAL A 134 -4.01 -13.58 6.07
CA VAL A 134 -2.70 -14.20 6.25
C VAL A 134 -2.85 -15.40 7.16
N ASP A 135 -2.51 -16.56 6.64
CA ASP A 135 -2.40 -17.80 7.41
C ASP A 135 -0.91 -18.14 7.56
N TYR A 136 -0.41 -17.98 8.77
CA TYR A 136 0.97 -18.35 9.09
C TYR A 136 1.14 -19.87 9.30
N GLY A 137 0.02 -20.64 9.33
CA GLY A 137 0.05 -22.06 9.60
C GLY A 137 0.70 -22.43 10.93
N ASP A 138 0.90 -23.72 11.15
CA ASP A 138 1.55 -24.27 12.35
C ASP A 138 3.05 -24.55 12.15
N SER A 139 3.68 -24.00 11.07
CA SER A 139 5.08 -24.27 10.82
C SER A 139 5.99 -23.47 11.76
N GLU A 140 7.01 -24.11 12.32
CA GLU A 140 8.02 -23.47 13.18
C GLU A 140 8.76 -22.32 12.46
N GLU A 141 8.94 -22.43 11.14
CA GLU A 141 9.63 -21.42 10.31
C GLU A 141 8.86 -20.09 10.22
N LEU A 142 7.52 -20.13 10.29
CA LEU A 142 6.67 -18.93 10.21
C LEU A 142 6.33 -18.33 11.57
N LYS A 143 6.69 -19.00 12.64
CA LYS A 143 6.43 -18.56 14.03
C LYS A 143 7.01 -17.17 14.35
N PRO A 144 8.23 -16.78 13.93
CA PRO A 144 8.72 -15.41 14.14
C PRO A 144 7.87 -14.34 13.46
N MET A 145 7.33 -14.61 12.25
CA MET A 145 6.45 -13.67 11.54
C MET A 145 5.09 -13.58 12.19
N GLN A 146 4.55 -14.69 12.70
CA GLN A 146 3.31 -14.69 13.48
C GLN A 146 3.45 -13.83 14.74
N LEU A 147 4.53 -14.00 15.50
CA LEU A 147 4.82 -13.20 16.68
C LEU A 147 5.02 -11.71 16.35
N ALA A 148 5.72 -11.41 15.25
CA ALA A 148 5.90 -10.05 14.78
C ALA A 148 4.57 -9.39 14.35
N SER A 149 3.59 -10.16 13.87
CA SER A 149 2.27 -9.65 13.48
C SER A 149 1.45 -9.10 14.65
N GLU A 150 1.76 -9.51 15.86
CA GLU A 150 1.05 -9.09 17.06
C GLU A 150 1.37 -7.65 17.47
N ASN A 151 2.62 -7.23 17.30
CA ASN A 151 3.10 -5.90 17.68
C ASN A 151 3.75 -5.10 16.55
N TRP A 152 3.89 -5.67 15.35
CA TRP A 152 4.56 -5.06 14.19
C TRP A 152 6.06 -4.80 14.38
N ASP A 153 6.74 -5.72 15.05
CA ASP A 153 8.18 -5.66 15.29
C ASP A 153 8.99 -6.11 14.06
N LYS A 154 8.82 -5.40 12.95
CA LYS A 154 9.61 -5.55 11.71
C LYS A 154 9.84 -4.18 11.06
N PRO A 155 10.96 -3.97 10.37
CA PRO A 155 11.26 -2.68 9.78
C PRO A 155 10.27 -2.24 8.70
N VAL A 156 9.71 -3.17 7.93
CA VAL A 156 8.70 -2.85 6.89
C VAL A 156 7.45 -3.68 7.10
N ILE A 157 6.33 -3.02 7.31
CA ILE A 157 5.02 -3.62 7.51
C ILE A 157 4.13 -3.30 6.31
N VAL A 158 3.51 -4.31 5.70
CA VAL A 158 2.50 -4.15 4.65
C VAL A 158 1.16 -4.60 5.21
N THR A 159 0.20 -3.68 5.26
CA THR A 159 -1.07 -3.91 5.96
C THR A 159 -2.27 -3.25 5.26
N THR A 160 -3.48 -3.43 5.81
CA THR A 160 -4.71 -2.78 5.33
C THR A 160 -5.04 -1.51 6.12
N ASN A 161 -5.85 -0.60 5.50
CA ASN A 161 -6.46 0.54 6.20
C ASN A 161 -7.17 0.10 7.48
N VAL A 162 -7.92 -1.02 7.42
CA VAL A 162 -8.67 -1.56 8.56
C VAL A 162 -7.73 -1.93 9.70
N GLN A 163 -6.69 -2.73 9.44
CA GLN A 163 -5.73 -3.17 10.46
C GLN A 163 -4.97 -1.99 11.07
N PHE A 164 -4.59 -1.01 10.25
CA PHE A 164 -3.89 0.18 10.71
C PHE A 164 -4.76 0.99 11.68
N PHE A 165 -5.94 1.39 11.26
CA PHE A 165 -6.83 2.23 12.09
C PHE A 165 -7.43 1.45 13.26
N GLU A 166 -7.77 0.16 13.11
CA GLU A 166 -8.18 -0.68 14.24
C GLU A 166 -7.12 -0.73 15.34
N SER A 167 -5.83 -0.73 15.01
CA SER A 167 -4.76 -0.73 16.00
C SER A 167 -4.73 0.57 16.81
N LEU A 168 -5.09 1.70 16.18
CA LEU A 168 -5.10 3.03 16.80
C LEU A 168 -6.37 3.31 17.61
N PHE A 169 -7.53 2.80 17.15
CA PHE A 169 -8.84 3.05 17.78
C PHE A 169 -9.35 1.90 18.64
N ALA A 170 -8.56 0.83 18.81
CA ALA A 170 -8.99 -0.33 19.56
C ALA A 170 -9.09 -0.06 21.05
N SER A 171 -10.12 -0.65 21.69
CA SER A 171 -10.26 -0.70 23.13
C SER A 171 -9.60 -1.93 23.79
N ARG A 172 -9.28 -2.96 22.98
CA ARG A 172 -8.66 -4.20 23.46
C ARG A 172 -7.15 -4.07 23.51
N SER A 173 -6.55 -4.38 24.66
CA SER A 173 -5.10 -4.31 24.91
C SER A 173 -4.27 -5.07 23.84
N SER A 174 -4.72 -6.27 23.47
CA SER A 174 -4.02 -7.06 22.44
C SER A 174 -3.90 -6.37 21.08
N LYS A 175 -4.86 -5.52 20.69
CA LYS A 175 -4.78 -4.75 19.45
C LYS A 175 -3.94 -3.48 19.59
N CYS A 176 -3.80 -2.94 20.81
CA CYS A 176 -3.02 -1.74 21.10
C CYS A 176 -1.50 -2.01 21.12
N ARG A 177 -1.06 -3.26 21.08
CA ARG A 177 0.36 -3.66 21.09
C ARG A 177 1.19 -3.02 19.97
N LYS A 178 0.56 -2.68 18.84
CA LYS A 178 1.21 -2.13 17.64
C LYS A 178 1.53 -0.63 17.71
N ILE A 179 0.89 0.10 18.65
CA ILE A 179 0.91 1.58 18.65
C ILE A 179 2.33 2.14 18.80
N HIS A 180 3.18 1.51 19.62
CA HIS A 180 4.54 2.00 19.84
C HIS A 180 5.42 1.88 18.59
N ASN A 181 5.17 0.89 17.72
CA ASN A 181 5.87 0.70 16.45
C ASN A 181 5.25 1.52 15.30
N ILE A 182 4.08 2.15 15.51
CA ILE A 182 3.55 3.18 14.62
C ILE A 182 4.21 4.53 14.89
N ALA A 183 4.60 4.81 16.12
CA ALA A 183 5.42 5.98 16.43
C ALA A 183 6.79 5.90 15.77
N ASN A 184 7.39 7.06 15.48
CA ASN A 184 8.71 7.17 14.85
C ASN A 184 8.84 6.37 13.55
N SER A 185 7.80 6.44 12.69
CA SER A 185 7.71 5.69 11.44
C SER A 185 7.36 6.56 10.23
N VAL A 186 7.59 6.04 9.03
CA VAL A 186 7.01 6.56 7.80
C VAL A 186 5.78 5.73 7.45
N VAL A 187 4.60 6.34 7.41
CA VAL A 187 3.35 5.67 7.04
C VAL A 187 2.95 6.09 5.62
N ILE A 188 2.86 5.12 4.72
CA ILE A 188 2.47 5.33 3.33
C ILE A 188 1.05 4.80 3.14
N PHE A 189 0.11 5.66 2.77
CA PHE A 189 -1.24 5.26 2.37
C PHE A 189 -1.29 5.14 0.85
N ASP A 190 -1.26 3.92 0.33
CA ASP A 190 -1.45 3.68 -1.09
C ASP A 190 -2.94 3.76 -1.44
N GLU A 191 -3.25 4.32 -2.63
CA GLU A 191 -4.62 4.64 -3.04
C GLU A 191 -5.39 5.44 -1.96
N ALA A 192 -4.81 6.56 -1.50
CA ALA A 192 -5.33 7.38 -0.39
C ALA A 192 -6.80 7.83 -0.58
N GLN A 193 -7.31 7.90 -1.83
CA GLN A 193 -8.72 8.17 -2.11
C GLN A 193 -9.67 7.07 -1.60
N MET A 194 -9.14 5.90 -1.22
CA MET A 194 -9.91 4.77 -0.68
C MET A 194 -10.00 4.79 0.86
N LEU A 195 -9.56 5.85 1.51
CA LEU A 195 -9.80 6.05 2.95
C LEU A 195 -11.32 6.04 3.23
N PRO A 196 -11.75 5.44 4.36
CA PRO A 196 -13.17 5.25 4.65
C PRO A 196 -13.87 6.60 4.86
N LEU A 197 -14.76 6.98 3.95
CA LEU A 197 -15.44 8.28 3.95
C LEU A 197 -16.24 8.55 5.24
N GLU A 198 -16.88 7.52 5.79
CA GLU A 198 -17.66 7.62 7.04
C GLU A 198 -16.80 7.97 8.26
N TYR A 199 -15.51 7.55 8.24
CA TYR A 199 -14.54 7.76 9.31
C TYR A 199 -13.39 8.67 8.89
N LEU A 200 -13.52 9.39 7.79
CA LEU A 200 -12.43 10.17 7.21
C LEU A 200 -11.89 11.23 8.19
N LYS A 201 -12.78 11.98 8.85
CA LYS A 201 -12.38 13.01 9.82
C LYS A 201 -11.57 12.43 11.00
N PRO A 202 -12.02 11.39 11.73
CA PRO A 202 -11.20 10.79 12.79
C PRO A 202 -9.91 10.16 12.27
N CYS A 203 -9.89 9.59 11.06
CA CYS A 203 -8.66 9.09 10.45
C CYS A 203 -7.64 10.20 10.20
N ILE A 204 -8.07 11.32 9.63
CA ILE A 204 -7.23 12.50 9.39
C ILE A 204 -6.71 13.07 10.73
N ALA A 205 -7.60 13.29 11.71
CA ALA A 205 -7.19 13.78 13.02
C ALA A 205 -6.14 12.86 13.69
N MET A 206 -6.26 11.53 13.51
CA MET A 206 -5.28 10.60 14.02
C MET A 206 -3.94 10.72 13.26
N MET A 207 -3.96 10.88 11.94
CA MET A 207 -2.74 11.12 11.16
C MET A 207 -2.04 12.41 11.62
N GLU A 208 -2.79 13.50 11.86
CA GLU A 208 -2.26 14.75 12.40
C GLU A 208 -1.61 14.55 13.77
N ASN A 209 -2.28 13.85 14.70
CA ASN A 209 -1.71 13.51 15.98
C ASN A 209 -0.43 12.68 15.88
N LEU A 210 -0.35 11.71 14.94
CA LEU A 210 0.85 10.92 14.71
C LEU A 210 2.02 11.79 14.26
N MET A 211 1.78 12.77 13.38
CA MET A 211 2.81 13.71 12.94
C MET A 211 3.24 14.67 14.06
N ASP A 212 2.30 15.21 14.83
CA ASP A 212 2.57 16.26 15.81
C ASP A 212 3.24 15.72 17.08
N PHE A 213 2.83 14.54 17.54
CA PHE A 213 3.23 14.03 18.85
C PHE A 213 4.07 12.75 18.81
N TYR A 214 4.04 12.00 17.69
CA TYR A 214 4.67 10.68 17.62
C TYR A 214 5.79 10.58 16.58
N ARG A 215 6.31 11.72 16.10
CA ARG A 215 7.45 11.80 15.16
C ARG A 215 7.23 11.00 13.87
N THR A 216 6.01 10.83 13.44
CA THR A 216 5.65 10.08 12.23
C THR A 216 5.60 11.01 11.02
N SER A 217 6.00 10.53 9.84
CA SER A 217 5.74 11.18 8.57
C SER A 217 4.68 10.40 7.78
N ILE A 218 3.77 11.13 7.14
CA ILE A 218 2.66 10.54 6.37
C ILE A 218 2.87 10.81 4.88
N VAL A 219 2.73 9.77 4.06
CA VAL A 219 2.76 9.87 2.59
C VAL A 219 1.42 9.41 2.04
N LEU A 220 0.72 10.28 1.33
CA LEU A 220 -0.53 9.96 0.63
C LEU A 220 -0.23 9.70 -0.85
N CYS A 221 -0.26 8.43 -1.24
CA CYS A 221 -0.03 8.01 -2.62
C CYS A 221 -1.35 7.87 -3.38
N THR A 222 -1.43 8.42 -4.57
CA THR A 222 -2.64 8.36 -5.39
C THR A 222 -2.32 8.47 -6.88
N ALA A 223 -3.16 7.86 -7.72
CA ALA A 223 -3.17 8.10 -9.17
C ALA A 223 -4.15 9.21 -9.59
N THR A 224 -4.95 9.71 -8.66
CA THR A 224 -5.89 10.83 -8.86
C THR A 224 -5.69 11.81 -7.72
N GLN A 225 -5.88 13.10 -7.95
CA GLN A 225 -5.82 14.08 -6.87
C GLN A 225 -7.11 13.99 -6.03
N PRO A 226 -7.10 13.36 -4.86
CA PRO A 226 -8.25 13.42 -3.97
C PRO A 226 -8.34 14.82 -3.36
N ALA A 227 -9.54 15.33 -3.19
CA ALA A 227 -9.79 16.59 -2.51
C ALA A 227 -9.59 16.47 -0.97
N LEU A 228 -8.55 15.76 -0.53
CA LEU A 228 -8.25 15.55 0.89
C LEU A 228 -7.66 16.80 1.56
N ASP A 229 -7.06 17.68 0.77
CA ASP A 229 -6.39 18.90 1.26
C ASP A 229 -7.32 19.80 2.07
N SER A 230 -8.60 19.82 1.73
CA SER A 230 -9.61 20.60 2.44
C SER A 230 -10.03 20.02 3.80
N ILE A 231 -9.61 18.79 4.11
CA ILE A 231 -10.02 18.08 5.33
C ILE A 231 -8.91 18.11 6.39
N PHE A 232 -7.63 18.19 5.96
CA PHE A 232 -6.52 18.47 6.87
C PHE A 232 -6.62 19.89 7.43
N ASP A 233 -5.98 20.14 8.56
CA ASP A 233 -5.88 21.49 9.11
C ASP A 233 -5.39 22.46 8.01
N GLN A 234 -6.07 23.60 7.84
CA GLN A 234 -5.79 24.59 6.81
C GLN A 234 -4.36 25.19 6.89
N HIS A 235 -3.71 25.06 8.05
CA HIS A 235 -2.32 25.49 8.25
C HIS A 235 -1.30 24.42 7.90
N ARG A 236 -1.73 23.16 7.69
CA ARG A 236 -0.82 22.05 7.36
C ARG A 236 -0.51 22.06 5.87
N ARG A 237 0.76 22.28 5.58
CA ARG A 237 1.28 22.18 4.21
C ARG A 237 1.76 20.77 3.94
N TYR A 238 1.56 20.29 2.73
CA TYR A 238 2.16 19.06 2.24
C TYR A 238 3.26 19.36 1.22
N ILE A 239 4.17 18.42 1.04
CA ILE A 239 5.20 18.46 0.00
C ILE A 239 4.82 17.43 -1.06
N GLU A 240 4.64 17.88 -2.31
CA GLU A 240 4.43 16.96 -3.43
C GLU A 240 5.77 16.38 -3.87
N LEU A 241 5.83 15.05 -3.95
CA LEU A 241 7.02 14.28 -4.30
C LEU A 241 7.16 14.07 -5.81
N CYS A 242 6.04 14.07 -6.55
CA CYS A 242 6.05 13.86 -7.99
C CYS A 242 6.45 15.14 -8.73
N PRO A 243 7.53 15.13 -9.50
CA PRO A 243 7.92 16.28 -10.29
C PRO A 243 6.97 16.43 -11.51
N ASN A 244 6.68 17.69 -11.89
CA ASN A 244 5.97 18.00 -13.15
C ASN A 244 4.67 17.18 -13.35
N ILE A 245 3.81 17.11 -12.33
CA ILE A 245 2.59 16.25 -12.32
C ILE A 245 1.84 16.28 -13.66
N ASN A 246 1.55 17.48 -14.19
CA ASN A 246 0.78 17.63 -15.43
C ASN A 246 1.45 16.96 -16.63
N GLU A 247 2.77 17.03 -16.73
CA GLU A 247 3.54 16.36 -17.78
C GLU A 247 3.53 14.85 -17.61
N GLN A 248 3.64 14.36 -16.36
CA GLN A 248 3.54 12.94 -16.07
C GLN A 248 2.17 12.39 -16.49
N PHE A 249 1.08 13.07 -16.10
CA PHE A 249 -0.26 12.63 -16.50
C PHE A 249 -0.49 12.70 -18.02
N LYS A 250 0.05 13.70 -18.69
CA LYS A 250 -0.01 13.80 -20.15
C LYS A 250 0.75 12.65 -20.84
N PHE A 251 1.95 12.33 -20.35
CA PHE A 251 2.79 11.26 -20.90
C PHE A 251 2.18 9.87 -20.69
N PHE A 252 1.69 9.58 -19.48
CA PHE A 252 1.10 8.29 -19.14
C PHE A 252 -0.36 8.13 -19.58
N LYS A 253 -0.95 9.11 -20.26
CA LYS A 253 -2.32 9.01 -20.77
C LYS A 253 -2.39 7.94 -21.87
N ARG A 254 -3.07 6.82 -21.58
CA ARG A 254 -3.18 5.65 -22.47
C ARG A 254 -4.62 5.34 -22.88
N VAL A 255 -5.58 6.07 -22.35
CA VAL A 255 -6.99 5.78 -22.52
C VAL A 255 -7.74 7.01 -23.02
N ILE A 256 -8.77 6.73 -23.80
CA ILE A 256 -9.77 7.71 -24.21
C ILE A 256 -11.03 7.41 -23.42
N TYR A 257 -11.58 8.43 -22.76
CA TYR A 257 -12.84 8.32 -22.04
C TYR A 257 -14.00 8.69 -22.94
N GLU A 258 -14.99 7.80 -23.03
CA GLU A 258 -16.24 8.03 -23.70
C GLU A 258 -17.38 7.94 -22.68
N ASN A 259 -18.18 8.99 -22.52
CA ASN A 259 -19.35 8.96 -21.68
C ASN A 259 -20.54 8.49 -22.53
N LEU A 260 -21.06 7.30 -22.25
CA LEU A 260 -22.21 6.73 -22.97
C LEU A 260 -23.56 7.20 -22.41
N GLY A 261 -23.56 7.95 -21.32
CA GLY A 261 -24.78 8.30 -20.61
C GLY A 261 -25.52 7.07 -20.07
N ILE A 262 -26.85 7.13 -20.10
CA ILE A 262 -27.71 5.99 -19.71
C ILE A 262 -27.98 5.16 -20.96
N ILE A 263 -27.55 3.90 -20.94
CA ILE A 263 -27.79 2.93 -22.01
C ILE A 263 -28.59 1.75 -21.48
N GLU A 264 -29.40 1.17 -22.36
CA GLU A 264 -30.16 -0.05 -22.05
C GLU A 264 -29.21 -1.25 -21.92
N PHE A 265 -29.60 -2.24 -21.11
CA PHE A 265 -28.77 -3.41 -20.83
C PHE A 265 -28.43 -4.22 -22.08
N ASP A 266 -29.40 -4.38 -22.98
CA ASP A 266 -29.23 -5.09 -24.25
C ASP A 266 -28.23 -4.38 -25.17
N THR A 267 -28.27 -3.04 -25.21
CA THR A 267 -27.30 -2.22 -25.95
C THR A 267 -25.86 -2.42 -25.42
N LEU A 268 -25.70 -2.51 -24.10
CA LEU A 268 -24.40 -2.82 -23.49
C LEU A 268 -23.89 -4.21 -23.92
N ILE A 269 -24.77 -5.21 -23.93
CA ILE A 269 -24.43 -6.59 -24.35
C ILE A 269 -24.00 -6.62 -25.82
N GLU A 270 -24.74 -5.99 -26.71
CA GLU A 270 -24.41 -5.91 -28.11
C GLU A 270 -23.04 -5.24 -28.33
N ARG A 271 -22.76 -4.14 -27.62
CA ARG A 271 -21.45 -3.48 -27.67
C ARG A 271 -20.32 -4.37 -27.17
N LEU A 272 -20.51 -5.09 -26.05
CA LEU A 272 -19.52 -6.01 -25.51
C LEU A 272 -19.22 -7.17 -26.48
N LYS A 273 -20.23 -7.66 -27.22
CA LYS A 273 -20.06 -8.70 -28.24
C LYS A 273 -19.23 -8.26 -29.44
N THR A 274 -19.21 -6.97 -29.76
CA THR A 274 -18.43 -6.43 -30.90
C THR A 274 -16.95 -6.24 -30.56
N GLU A 275 -16.59 -6.19 -29.27
CA GLU A 275 -15.22 -5.96 -28.85
C GLU A 275 -14.41 -7.26 -28.82
N LYS A 276 -13.18 -7.22 -29.34
CA LYS A 276 -12.26 -8.36 -29.29
C LYS A 276 -11.81 -8.70 -27.87
N ARG A 277 -11.66 -7.69 -27.04
CA ARG A 277 -11.27 -7.79 -25.63
C ARG A 277 -11.98 -6.68 -24.86
N ALA A 278 -12.75 -7.05 -23.86
CA ALA A 278 -13.46 -6.10 -23.01
C ALA A 278 -13.35 -6.50 -21.53
N LEU A 279 -13.24 -5.52 -20.65
CA LEU A 279 -13.42 -5.67 -19.23
C LEU A 279 -14.65 -4.84 -18.82
N CYS A 280 -15.70 -5.52 -18.37
CA CYS A 280 -16.91 -4.86 -17.89
C CYS A 280 -16.94 -4.90 -16.36
N ILE A 281 -16.89 -3.71 -15.73
CA ILE A 281 -16.95 -3.57 -14.27
C ILE A 281 -18.32 -3.03 -13.90
N VAL A 282 -19.00 -3.73 -12.99
CA VAL A 282 -20.35 -3.39 -12.53
C VAL A 282 -20.43 -3.34 -11.01
N ASN A 283 -21.39 -2.58 -10.48
CA ASN A 283 -21.50 -2.30 -9.06
C ASN A 283 -22.14 -3.45 -8.24
N THR A 284 -22.83 -4.39 -8.88
CA THR A 284 -23.54 -5.46 -8.18
C THR A 284 -23.17 -6.84 -8.70
N LYS A 285 -23.13 -7.83 -7.79
CA LYS A 285 -22.91 -9.24 -8.14
C LYS A 285 -23.98 -9.77 -9.08
N LYS A 286 -25.23 -9.34 -8.88
CA LYS A 286 -26.37 -9.75 -9.72
C LYS A 286 -26.19 -9.27 -11.17
N CYS A 287 -25.79 -8.02 -11.37
CA CYS A 287 -25.52 -7.48 -12.70
C CYS A 287 -24.34 -8.20 -13.37
N ALA A 288 -23.26 -8.47 -12.63
CA ALA A 288 -22.13 -9.24 -13.14
C ALA A 288 -22.52 -10.66 -13.59
N GLN A 289 -23.38 -11.33 -12.82
CA GLN A 289 -23.89 -12.65 -13.16
C GLN A 289 -24.78 -12.61 -14.40
N GLN A 290 -25.72 -11.67 -14.47
CA GLN A 290 -26.62 -11.51 -15.62
C GLN A 290 -25.86 -11.26 -16.93
N LEU A 291 -24.82 -10.37 -16.89
CA LEU A 291 -23.96 -10.13 -18.05
C LEU A 291 -23.20 -11.39 -18.47
N TYR A 292 -22.66 -12.12 -17.49
CA TYR A 292 -21.96 -13.36 -17.79
C TYR A 292 -22.86 -14.42 -18.43
N GLU A 293 -24.10 -14.61 -17.93
CA GLU A 293 -25.06 -15.57 -18.47
C GLU A 293 -25.46 -15.24 -19.92
N GLN A 294 -25.56 -13.95 -20.26
CA GLN A 294 -25.93 -13.50 -21.61
C GLN A 294 -24.76 -13.43 -22.61
N LEU A 295 -23.54 -13.29 -22.09
CA LEU A 295 -22.32 -13.26 -22.90
C LEU A 295 -21.62 -14.62 -22.91
N SER A 296 -22.13 -15.64 -22.20
CA SER A 296 -21.50 -16.94 -21.99
C SER A 296 -21.02 -17.56 -23.31
N GLY A 297 -19.77 -18.05 -23.32
CA GLY A 297 -19.11 -18.63 -24.48
C GLY A 297 -17.60 -18.76 -24.23
N ASP A 298 -16.88 -19.30 -25.20
CA ASP A 298 -15.43 -19.43 -25.11
C ASP A 298 -14.76 -18.07 -24.94
N GLY A 299 -13.89 -17.95 -23.94
CA GLY A 299 -13.15 -16.72 -23.63
C GLY A 299 -13.92 -15.70 -22.78
N VAL A 300 -15.12 -16.00 -22.30
CA VAL A 300 -15.86 -15.17 -21.36
C VAL A 300 -15.63 -15.63 -19.94
N TYR A 301 -15.16 -14.73 -19.09
CA TYR A 301 -14.82 -15.02 -17.68
C TYR A 301 -15.63 -14.15 -16.74
N HIS A 302 -16.03 -14.69 -15.61
CA HIS A 302 -16.72 -13.99 -14.53
C HIS A 302 -15.86 -13.93 -13.29
N LEU A 303 -15.75 -12.73 -12.70
CA LEU A 303 -15.09 -12.51 -11.41
C LEU A 303 -16.04 -11.78 -10.47
N SER A 304 -16.26 -12.30 -9.30
CA SER A 304 -17.03 -11.62 -8.25
C SER A 304 -16.56 -11.99 -6.85
N THR A 305 -16.99 -11.20 -5.87
CA THR A 305 -16.69 -11.44 -4.46
C THR A 305 -17.45 -12.66 -3.89
N SER A 306 -18.37 -13.26 -4.65
CA SER A 306 -19.03 -14.53 -4.29
C SER A 306 -18.12 -15.74 -4.49
N MET A 307 -17.00 -15.57 -5.20
CA MET A 307 -16.04 -16.64 -5.45
C MET A 307 -15.01 -16.72 -4.33
N TYR A 308 -14.66 -17.93 -3.91
CA TYR A 308 -13.56 -18.14 -2.98
C TYR A 308 -12.19 -17.83 -3.63
N PRO A 309 -11.17 -17.45 -2.85
CA PRO A 309 -9.90 -16.92 -3.39
C PRO A 309 -9.20 -17.84 -4.39
N LYS A 310 -9.15 -19.14 -4.13
CA LYS A 310 -8.53 -20.14 -5.03
C LYS A 310 -9.20 -20.20 -6.40
N HIS A 311 -10.53 -20.06 -6.45
CA HIS A 311 -11.27 -20.02 -7.72
C HIS A 311 -10.96 -18.75 -8.52
N ARG A 312 -10.91 -17.59 -7.84
CA ARG A 312 -10.51 -16.33 -8.49
C ARG A 312 -9.11 -16.41 -9.07
N LYS A 313 -8.13 -16.94 -8.30
CA LYS A 313 -6.74 -17.13 -8.79
C LYS A 313 -6.71 -18.03 -10.03
N LYS A 314 -7.52 -19.07 -10.09
CA LYS A 314 -7.61 -19.98 -11.25
C LYS A 314 -8.13 -19.26 -12.50
N ILE A 315 -9.18 -18.43 -12.38
CA ILE A 315 -9.74 -17.69 -13.51
C ILE A 315 -8.77 -16.61 -14.00
N LEU A 316 -8.06 -15.92 -13.09
CA LEU A 316 -7.07 -14.89 -13.44
C LEU A 316 -5.82 -15.46 -14.14
N ALA A 317 -5.55 -16.75 -14.02
CA ALA A 317 -4.44 -17.45 -14.66
C ALA A 317 -4.78 -17.98 -16.07
N GLN A 318 -6.04 -17.89 -16.49
CA GLN A 318 -6.52 -18.24 -17.84
C GLN A 318 -6.46 -17.04 -18.78
#